data_6e5c5c2b4aa4c70bbb987bc83f1069ea
#
_entry.id   6e5c5c2b4aa4c70bbb987bc83f1069ea
#
_cell.length_a   1.000
_cell.length_b   1.000
_cell.length_c   1.000
_cell.angle_alpha   90.00
_cell.angle_beta   90.00
_cell.angle_gamma   90.00
#
_symmetry.space_group_name_H-M   'P 1'
#
loop_
_entity.id
_entity.type
_entity.pdbx_description
1 polymer ?
#
loop_
_entity_poly.entity_id
_entity_poly.type
_entity_poly.pdbx_seq_one_letter_code
_entity_poly.pdbx_strand_id
1 'polypeptide(L)'
;MAKVYEPDLYGQTGKSEELYLQAKEVIPGGVTANIKFFEPHPIMMERGQGSKLYDVDGNEYIDYLLCYGALILGHGHKRVYDAVFQQMRESGTTIFGTPHVLETKMAQKLVEIIPGIEMVRYTNSGLEATMLATRMAIAYTEKPKIAKFEGHYHGGTNEFLLSVNPDLSEAGSETEPKAVPESKGIPDYFRQNTIILPFNNLEATEQILRKHKDELAAVILEPVQAGFIPANPEFIKGIRTITQELGILLIFDEVKTGFRMSMGGAQKVYDIVPDLTALGKVLGGGFPVGAVGGRKEIMMISAPEDGKDILTTGSKNGKKEVLFHSGTYNGHPTVLAAGLATIEVLEEEGQMDRLISATHMLRNQLEMVYAKYGFDMQTVGMGSIFNIMLTKEPIQNYRDTIKANAKIRKEIDQKLLRLGIYTKPLNRYSMSVVHTGEDIARTVEAHETVLKQLRR
;
A
#
# COMPACT_ATOMS: atom_id res chain seq x y z
N MET A 1 -35.95 -28.75 17.71
CA MET A 1 -34.82 -28.22 16.95
C MET A 1 -34.84 -26.70 17.11
N ALA A 2 -33.98 -26.15 17.98
CA ALA A 2 -33.87 -24.74 18.15
C ALA A 2 -33.29 -24.18 16.86
N LYS A 3 -34.03 -23.27 16.19
CA LYS A 3 -33.46 -22.44 15.15
C LYS A 3 -32.32 -21.65 15.80
N VAL A 4 -31.07 -21.98 15.47
CA VAL A 4 -29.95 -21.14 15.78
C VAL A 4 -30.23 -19.86 15.01
N TYR A 5 -30.57 -18.79 15.70
CA TYR A 5 -30.73 -17.46 15.19
C TYR A 5 -29.35 -17.07 14.68
N GLU A 6 -29.13 -17.11 13.35
CA GLU A 6 -27.99 -16.40 12.76
C GLU A 6 -28.33 -14.91 12.95
N PRO A 7 -27.59 -14.19 13.80
CA PRO A 7 -27.81 -12.76 13.88
C PRO A 7 -27.52 -12.20 12.48
N ASP A 8 -28.53 -11.61 11.86
CA ASP A 8 -28.34 -10.88 10.63
C ASP A 8 -27.34 -9.76 10.96
N LEU A 9 -26.15 -9.76 10.33
CA LEU A 9 -25.14 -8.72 10.55
C LEU A 9 -25.78 -7.33 10.42
N TYR A 10 -26.64 -7.21 9.44
CA TYR A 10 -27.33 -5.96 9.12
C TYR A 10 -28.46 -5.64 10.09
N GLY A 11 -29.01 -6.60 10.80
CA GLY A 11 -29.89 -6.38 11.93
C GLY A 11 -29.19 -5.82 13.18
N GLN A 12 -27.83 -5.86 13.19
CA GLN A 12 -26.99 -5.33 14.28
C GLN A 12 -26.23 -4.06 13.89
N THR A 13 -26.41 -3.51 12.69
CA THR A 13 -25.76 -2.31 12.18
C THR A 13 -26.74 -1.25 11.72
N GLY A 14 -27.88 -1.12 12.41
CA GLY A 14 -28.95 -0.19 12.05
C GLY A 14 -28.54 1.30 12.11
N LYS A 15 -27.73 1.69 13.10
CA LYS A 15 -27.18 3.05 13.17
C LYS A 15 -26.17 3.31 12.06
N SER A 16 -25.35 2.32 11.73
CA SER A 16 -24.42 2.41 10.59
C SER A 16 -25.18 2.65 9.30
N GLU A 17 -26.28 1.95 9.05
CA GLU A 17 -27.13 2.15 7.87
C GLU A 17 -27.74 3.54 7.86
N GLU A 18 -28.32 3.99 8.98
CA GLU A 18 -28.92 5.34 9.10
C GLU A 18 -27.89 6.43 8.79
N LEU A 19 -26.70 6.37 9.40
CA LEU A 19 -25.62 7.33 9.16
C LEU A 19 -25.08 7.26 7.73
N TYR A 20 -25.04 6.07 7.13
CA TYR A 20 -24.69 5.94 5.72
C TYR A 20 -25.70 6.60 4.80
N LEU A 21 -27.01 6.48 5.07
CA LEU A 21 -28.05 7.15 4.31
C LEU A 21 -27.95 8.67 4.43
N GLN A 22 -27.70 9.20 5.64
CA GLN A 22 -27.42 10.63 5.84
C GLN A 22 -26.16 11.09 5.09
N ALA A 23 -25.07 10.28 5.13
CA ALA A 23 -23.85 10.60 4.41
C ALA A 23 -24.06 10.69 2.89
N LYS A 24 -24.96 9.89 2.31
CA LYS A 24 -25.28 9.94 0.87
C LYS A 24 -25.89 11.26 0.41
N GLU A 25 -26.48 12.03 1.31
CA GLU A 25 -27.07 13.34 0.99
C GLU A 25 -25.98 14.39 0.74
N VAL A 26 -24.77 14.23 1.33
CA VAL A 26 -23.71 15.25 1.32
C VAL A 26 -22.36 14.72 0.82
N ILE A 27 -22.19 13.42 0.71
CA ILE A 27 -20.97 12.76 0.21
C ILE A 27 -21.35 11.83 -0.95
N PRO A 28 -20.75 11.96 -2.12
CA PRO A 28 -21.03 11.08 -3.26
C PRO A 28 -20.90 9.59 -2.88
N GLY A 29 -22.02 8.85 -2.98
CA GLY A 29 -22.10 7.45 -2.59
C GLY A 29 -21.95 7.18 -1.09
N GLY A 30 -22.03 8.22 -0.22
CA GLY A 30 -21.93 8.10 1.25
C GLY A 30 -20.54 7.75 1.79
N VAL A 31 -19.50 7.77 0.96
CA VAL A 31 -18.12 7.41 1.33
C VAL A 31 -17.12 8.42 0.76
N THR A 32 -16.05 8.70 1.53
CA THR A 32 -15.00 9.64 1.12
C THR A 32 -14.04 9.08 0.06
N ALA A 33 -14.12 7.79 -0.23
CA ALA A 33 -13.39 7.12 -1.31
C ALA A 33 -14.10 5.82 -1.69
N ASN A 34 -14.14 5.48 -2.99
CA ASN A 34 -14.84 4.31 -3.51
C ASN A 34 -14.41 3.01 -2.82
N ILE A 35 -13.12 2.89 -2.47
CA ILE A 35 -12.59 1.72 -1.78
C ILE A 35 -13.20 1.47 -0.40
N LYS A 36 -13.83 2.48 0.23
CA LYS A 36 -14.48 2.32 1.54
C LYS A 36 -15.88 1.70 1.45
N PHE A 37 -16.46 1.69 0.25
CA PHE A 37 -17.79 1.12 0.05
C PHE A 37 -17.73 -0.41 -0.04
N PHE A 38 -18.73 -1.08 0.54
CA PHE A 38 -19.11 -2.48 0.31
C PHE A 38 -20.60 -2.66 0.61
N GLU A 39 -21.19 -3.64 -0.05
CA GLU A 39 -22.62 -3.93 0.08
C GLU A 39 -22.97 -4.70 1.36
N PRO A 40 -24.19 -4.45 1.90
CA PRO A 40 -25.23 -3.52 1.45
C PRO A 40 -24.93 -2.09 1.87
N HIS A 41 -24.17 -1.84 2.94
CA HIS A 41 -23.67 -0.54 3.40
C HIS A 41 -22.35 -0.68 4.16
N PRO A 42 -21.49 0.34 4.17
CA PRO A 42 -20.30 0.37 5.02
C PRO A 42 -20.67 0.36 6.51
N ILE A 43 -19.85 -0.25 7.34
CA ILE A 43 -19.96 -0.16 8.79
C ILE A 43 -19.31 1.15 9.25
N MET A 44 -20.05 1.94 10.04
CA MET A 44 -19.57 3.21 10.59
C MET A 44 -18.81 2.97 11.89
N MET A 45 -17.49 3.18 11.86
CA MET A 45 -16.62 3.00 13.02
C MET A 45 -16.62 4.25 13.91
N GLU A 46 -16.69 4.06 15.21
CA GLU A 46 -16.65 5.10 16.23
C GLU A 46 -15.32 5.14 16.98
N ARG A 47 -14.73 3.97 17.28
CA ARG A 47 -13.55 3.86 18.12
C ARG A 47 -12.61 2.75 17.65
N GLY A 48 -11.29 2.93 17.87
CA GLY A 48 -10.28 1.90 17.70
C GLY A 48 -9.38 1.80 18.93
N GLN A 49 -8.94 0.59 19.29
CA GLN A 49 -8.00 0.36 20.37
C GLN A 49 -7.21 -0.93 20.16
N GLY A 50 -5.90 -0.84 20.13
CA GLY A 50 -5.05 -2.00 19.87
C GLY A 50 -5.38 -2.67 18.54
N SER A 51 -5.71 -3.95 18.56
CA SER A 51 -6.15 -4.72 17.38
C SER A 51 -7.64 -4.60 17.04
N LYS A 52 -8.40 -3.77 17.78
CA LYS A 52 -9.87 -3.75 17.74
C LYS A 52 -10.42 -2.48 17.13
N LEU A 53 -11.53 -2.62 16.39
CA LEU A 53 -12.43 -1.56 15.99
C LEU A 53 -13.78 -1.76 16.68
N TYR A 54 -14.48 -0.65 16.92
CA TYR A 54 -15.83 -0.62 17.49
C TYR A 54 -16.69 0.27 16.60
N ASP A 55 -17.85 -0.23 16.19
CA ASP A 55 -18.79 0.53 15.39
C ASP A 55 -19.77 1.36 16.26
N VAL A 56 -20.56 2.20 15.60
CA VAL A 56 -21.57 3.04 16.24
C VAL A 56 -22.74 2.25 16.83
N ASP A 57 -22.88 1.00 16.46
CA ASP A 57 -23.89 0.06 16.99
C ASP A 57 -23.40 -0.69 18.21
N GLY A 58 -22.11 -0.55 18.59
CA GLY A 58 -21.47 -1.18 19.75
C GLY A 58 -20.83 -2.54 19.46
N ASN A 59 -20.73 -2.97 18.22
CA ASN A 59 -20.07 -4.22 17.87
C ASN A 59 -18.55 -4.07 17.91
N GLU A 60 -17.86 -5.12 18.34
CA GLU A 60 -16.39 -5.22 18.36
C GLU A 60 -15.88 -6.08 17.19
N TYR A 61 -14.82 -5.63 16.56
CA TYR A 61 -14.16 -6.33 15.46
C TYR A 61 -12.65 -6.43 15.69
N ILE A 62 -12.05 -7.59 15.43
CA ILE A 62 -10.60 -7.71 15.22
C ILE A 62 -10.29 -7.14 13.85
N ASP A 63 -9.45 -6.11 13.80
CA ASP A 63 -9.16 -5.35 12.56
C ASP A 63 -7.93 -5.87 11.82
N TYR A 64 -8.15 -6.55 10.71
CA TYR A 64 -7.10 -6.95 9.77
C TYR A 64 -6.97 -6.01 8.57
N LEU A 65 -7.82 -5.01 8.43
CA LEU A 65 -7.67 -3.97 7.42
C LEU A 65 -6.58 -2.96 7.81
N LEU A 66 -6.55 -2.54 9.09
CA LEU A 66 -5.58 -1.61 9.68
C LEU A 66 -5.34 -0.38 8.79
N CYS A 67 -6.45 0.26 8.35
CA CYS A 67 -6.39 1.38 7.41
C CYS A 67 -5.56 1.05 6.15
N TYR A 68 -5.89 -0.07 5.49
CA TYR A 68 -5.14 -0.57 4.31
C TYR A 68 -3.65 -0.78 4.56
N GLY A 69 -3.31 -1.19 5.79
CA GLY A 69 -1.96 -1.52 6.21
C GLY A 69 -1.15 -0.35 6.76
N ALA A 70 -1.74 0.81 7.04
CA ALA A 70 -1.02 1.95 7.61
C ALA A 70 -0.72 1.77 9.12
N LEU A 71 -1.59 1.08 9.85
CA LEU A 71 -1.52 0.99 11.32
C LEU A 71 -0.79 -0.29 11.78
N ILE A 72 0.53 -0.36 11.56
CA ILE A 72 1.34 -1.53 11.97
C ILE A 72 1.42 -1.69 13.48
N LEU A 73 1.27 -0.61 14.24
CA LEU A 73 1.23 -0.62 15.72
C LEU A 73 -0.20 -0.76 16.28
N GLY A 74 -1.22 -0.94 15.41
CA GLY A 74 -2.62 -0.96 15.80
C GLY A 74 -3.18 0.43 16.13
N HIS A 75 -4.36 0.46 16.73
CA HIS A 75 -5.09 1.68 17.05
C HIS A 75 -4.66 2.27 18.41
N GLY A 76 -4.48 3.60 18.45
CA GLY A 76 -4.27 4.33 19.70
C GLY A 76 -2.95 4.01 20.43
N HIS A 77 -1.88 3.68 19.69
CA HIS A 77 -0.62 3.32 20.30
C HIS A 77 -0.04 4.47 21.13
N LYS A 78 0.17 4.23 22.44
CA LYS A 78 0.51 5.27 23.43
C LYS A 78 1.75 6.09 23.05
N ARG A 79 2.83 5.45 22.63
CA ARG A 79 4.08 6.16 22.27
C ARG A 79 3.89 7.09 21.08
N VAL A 80 3.08 6.71 20.11
CA VAL A 80 2.77 7.56 18.96
C VAL A 80 1.97 8.79 19.41
N TYR A 81 0.96 8.61 20.24
CA TYR A 81 0.16 9.72 20.77
C TYR A 81 0.99 10.63 21.66
N ASP A 82 1.80 10.08 22.55
CA ASP A 82 2.68 10.87 23.41
C ASP A 82 3.63 11.74 22.58
N ALA A 83 4.27 11.18 21.54
CA ALA A 83 5.16 11.93 20.66
C ALA A 83 4.44 13.07 19.91
N VAL A 84 3.22 12.80 19.43
CA VAL A 84 2.38 13.81 18.77
C VAL A 84 2.02 14.94 19.72
N PHE A 85 1.50 14.62 20.92
CA PHE A 85 1.12 15.64 21.91
C PHE A 85 2.33 16.41 22.45
N GLN A 86 3.45 15.74 22.67
CA GLN A 86 4.68 16.37 23.09
C GLN A 86 5.16 17.39 22.03
N GLN A 87 5.21 16.95 20.75
CA GLN A 87 5.61 17.84 19.65
C GLN A 87 4.73 19.09 19.58
N MET A 88 3.41 18.93 19.67
CA MET A 88 2.48 20.07 19.62
C MET A 88 2.66 21.04 20.81
N ARG A 89 2.92 20.51 22.02
CA ARG A 89 3.15 21.35 23.23
C ARG A 89 4.45 22.11 23.15
N GLU A 90 5.54 21.44 22.75
CA GLU A 90 6.87 22.02 22.71
C GLU A 90 7.04 23.05 21.61
N SER A 91 6.45 22.80 20.45
CA SER A 91 6.53 23.71 19.31
C SER A 91 5.55 24.90 19.41
N GLY A 92 4.48 24.76 20.19
CA GLY A 92 3.43 25.78 20.31
C GLY A 92 2.62 26.01 19.03
N THR A 93 2.83 25.17 18.02
CA THR A 93 2.14 25.24 16.72
C THR A 93 1.95 23.83 16.15
N THR A 94 1.03 23.69 15.21
CA THR A 94 0.84 22.44 14.46
C THR A 94 1.77 22.35 13.24
N ILE A 95 2.18 23.50 12.66
CA ILE A 95 3.02 23.57 11.46
C ILE A 95 3.78 24.90 11.43
N PHE A 96 5.00 24.89 10.89
CA PHE A 96 5.84 26.08 10.83
C PHE A 96 5.78 26.82 9.48
N GLY A 97 5.59 26.09 8.35
CA GLY A 97 5.78 26.65 7.01
C GLY A 97 7.23 26.98 6.66
N THR A 98 8.18 26.52 7.50
CA THR A 98 9.65 26.67 7.35
C THR A 98 10.31 25.35 7.73
N PRO A 99 11.57 25.07 7.32
CA PRO A 99 12.29 23.88 7.74
C PRO A 99 12.37 23.73 9.25
N HIS A 100 12.34 22.50 9.74
CA HIS A 100 12.44 22.17 11.16
C HIS A 100 13.21 20.86 11.43
N VAL A 101 13.63 20.67 12.67
CA VAL A 101 14.56 19.61 13.09
C VAL A 101 14.06 18.19 12.74
N LEU A 102 12.75 17.94 12.84
CA LEU A 102 12.20 16.60 12.59
C LEU A 102 12.31 16.18 11.12
N GLU A 103 12.32 17.12 10.17
CA GLU A 103 12.58 16.81 8.76
C GLU A 103 13.96 16.15 8.60
N THR A 104 14.98 16.77 9.22
CA THR A 104 16.35 16.22 9.17
C THR A 104 16.45 14.88 9.90
N LYS A 105 15.85 14.77 11.10
CA LYS A 105 15.89 13.52 11.89
C LYS A 105 15.23 12.36 11.14
N MET A 106 14.06 12.57 10.56
CA MET A 106 13.37 11.52 9.78
C MET A 106 14.16 11.17 8.52
N ALA A 107 14.73 12.16 7.81
CA ALA A 107 15.54 11.89 6.63
C ALA A 107 16.78 11.05 6.98
N GLN A 108 17.49 11.40 8.06
CA GLN A 108 18.63 10.63 8.57
C GLN A 108 18.23 9.19 8.91
N LYS A 109 17.10 9.03 9.61
CA LYS A 109 16.58 7.69 9.95
C LYS A 109 16.24 6.87 8.71
N LEU A 110 15.63 7.44 7.69
CA LEU A 110 15.33 6.75 6.43
C LEU A 110 16.60 6.37 5.65
N VAL A 111 17.60 7.23 5.62
CA VAL A 111 18.92 6.95 5.02
C VAL A 111 19.63 5.81 5.77
N GLU A 112 19.50 5.74 7.10
CA GLU A 112 20.10 4.69 7.92
C GLU A 112 19.48 3.31 7.65
N ILE A 113 18.15 3.22 7.53
CA ILE A 113 17.44 1.94 7.56
C ILE A 113 17.05 1.39 6.19
N ILE A 114 16.92 2.24 5.16
CA ILE A 114 16.46 1.83 3.83
C ILE A 114 17.62 1.88 2.83
N PRO A 115 18.07 0.75 2.28
CA PRO A 115 19.32 0.66 1.51
C PRO A 115 19.42 1.61 0.30
N GLY A 116 18.31 1.86 -0.40
CA GLY A 116 18.27 2.67 -1.63
C GLY A 116 18.13 4.18 -1.40
N ILE A 117 18.16 4.67 -0.15
CA ILE A 117 17.89 6.08 0.16
C ILE A 117 19.15 6.80 0.60
N GLU A 118 19.61 7.76 -0.21
CA GLU A 118 20.70 8.69 0.13
C GLU A 118 20.19 10.09 0.47
N MET A 119 19.06 10.51 -0.10
CA MET A 119 18.38 11.78 0.18
C MET A 119 16.86 11.59 0.16
N VAL A 120 16.12 12.50 0.78
CA VAL A 120 14.66 12.42 0.97
C VAL A 120 13.95 13.72 0.61
N ARG A 121 12.77 13.62 0.00
CA ARG A 121 11.73 14.66 -0.11
C ARG A 121 10.43 14.16 0.50
N TYR A 122 9.73 15.00 1.24
CA TYR A 122 8.43 14.65 1.85
C TYR A 122 7.27 15.07 0.98
N THR A 123 6.19 14.32 1.06
CA THR A 123 4.89 14.58 0.47
C THR A 123 3.79 14.25 1.48
N ASN A 124 2.50 14.45 1.14
CA ASN A 124 1.39 14.22 2.08
C ASN A 124 0.70 12.87 1.87
N SER A 125 1.09 12.14 0.85
CA SER A 125 0.53 10.81 0.56
C SER A 125 1.49 9.96 -0.25
N GLY A 126 1.27 8.63 -0.22
CA GLY A 126 1.99 7.71 -1.10
C GLY A 126 1.76 8.00 -2.59
N LEU A 127 0.55 8.47 -2.96
CA LEU A 127 0.25 8.91 -4.31
C LEU A 127 1.16 10.06 -4.75
N GLU A 128 1.29 11.11 -3.93
CA GLU A 128 2.19 12.23 -4.22
C GLU A 128 3.65 11.77 -4.29
N ALA A 129 4.04 10.79 -3.47
CA ALA A 129 5.38 10.23 -3.50
C ALA A 129 5.66 9.49 -4.82
N THR A 130 4.78 8.62 -5.27
CA THR A 130 4.93 7.91 -6.55
C THR A 130 4.91 8.87 -7.75
N MET A 131 4.03 9.87 -7.74
CA MET A 131 3.97 10.93 -8.74
C MET A 131 5.28 11.75 -8.77
N LEU A 132 5.82 12.13 -7.61
CA LEU A 132 7.07 12.88 -7.54
C LEU A 132 8.25 12.02 -8.02
N ALA A 133 8.33 10.76 -7.64
CA ALA A 133 9.38 9.84 -8.08
C ALA A 133 9.40 9.69 -9.61
N THR A 134 8.24 9.50 -10.24
CA THR A 134 8.16 9.43 -11.71
C THR A 134 8.51 10.76 -12.39
N ARG A 135 8.10 11.89 -11.82
CA ARG A 135 8.51 13.21 -12.32
C ARG A 135 10.02 13.44 -12.22
N MET A 136 10.64 13.00 -11.11
CA MET A 136 12.09 13.05 -10.95
C MET A 136 12.78 12.18 -12.02
N ALA A 137 12.28 10.97 -12.25
CA ALA A 137 12.82 10.09 -13.27
C ALA A 137 12.75 10.69 -14.69
N ILE A 138 11.60 11.25 -15.06
CA ILE A 138 11.40 11.93 -16.35
C ILE A 138 12.33 13.14 -16.49
N ALA A 139 12.43 13.97 -15.44
CA ALA A 139 13.29 15.16 -15.48
C ALA A 139 14.78 14.82 -15.54
N TYR A 140 15.21 13.76 -14.85
CA TYR A 140 16.60 13.31 -14.82
C TYR A 140 17.04 12.66 -16.14
N THR A 141 16.18 11.84 -16.75
CA THR A 141 16.50 11.10 -17.97
C THR A 141 16.16 11.86 -19.25
N GLU A 142 15.33 12.91 -19.14
CA GLU A 142 14.71 13.64 -20.26
C GLU A 142 13.88 12.76 -21.21
N LYS A 143 13.47 11.56 -20.75
CA LYS A 143 12.62 10.63 -21.50
C LYS A 143 11.16 10.75 -21.06
N PRO A 144 10.18 10.69 -21.99
CA PRO A 144 8.79 11.08 -21.68
C PRO A 144 7.90 9.98 -21.09
N LYS A 145 8.28 8.70 -21.20
CA LYS A 145 7.41 7.58 -20.84
C LYS A 145 7.85 6.86 -19.58
N ILE A 146 6.87 6.26 -18.91
CA ILE A 146 7.08 5.35 -17.77
C ILE A 146 6.51 3.97 -18.10
N ALA A 147 7.03 2.94 -17.44
CA ALA A 147 6.46 1.61 -17.47
C ALA A 147 6.01 1.20 -16.08
N LYS A 148 4.87 0.52 -15.99
CA LYS A 148 4.33 -0.09 -14.76
C LYS A 148 3.84 -1.51 -15.04
N PHE A 149 3.67 -2.31 -14.02
CA PHE A 149 3.17 -3.67 -14.18
C PHE A 149 1.64 -3.75 -14.13
N GLU A 150 1.06 -4.68 -14.91
CA GLU A 150 -0.36 -5.04 -14.83
C GLU A 150 -0.72 -5.48 -13.41
N GLY A 151 -1.85 -5.01 -12.89
CA GLY A 151 -2.30 -5.32 -11.53
C GLY A 151 -1.66 -4.49 -10.42
N HIS A 152 -0.68 -3.62 -10.73
CA HIS A 152 -0.04 -2.76 -9.73
C HIS A 152 -0.82 -1.47 -9.52
N TYR A 153 -0.85 -1.00 -8.25
CA TYR A 153 -1.51 0.23 -7.85
C TYR A 153 -0.52 1.22 -7.24
N HIS A 154 -0.36 2.37 -7.88
CA HIS A 154 0.58 3.42 -7.45
C HIS A 154 -0.11 4.74 -7.06
N GLY A 155 -1.42 4.72 -6.88
CA GLY A 155 -2.22 5.90 -6.56
C GLY A 155 -3.22 6.27 -7.66
N GLY A 156 -3.99 7.34 -7.45
CA GLY A 156 -5.13 7.73 -8.26
C GLY A 156 -4.84 8.79 -9.33
N THR A 157 -3.62 8.90 -9.86
CA THR A 157 -3.32 9.76 -11.00
C THR A 157 -3.56 9.06 -12.33
N ASN A 158 -3.69 9.81 -13.40
CA ASN A 158 -4.07 9.28 -14.71
C ASN A 158 -3.10 8.22 -15.24
N GLU A 159 -1.79 8.44 -15.06
CA GLU A 159 -0.73 7.51 -15.48
C GLU A 159 -0.73 6.20 -14.68
N PHE A 160 -1.23 6.22 -13.46
CA PHE A 160 -1.25 5.04 -12.58
C PHE A 160 -2.58 4.29 -12.58
N LEU A 161 -3.68 4.95 -12.96
CA LEU A 161 -5.00 4.31 -13.11
C LEU A 161 -5.15 3.63 -14.48
N LEU A 162 -4.10 2.93 -14.89
CA LEU A 162 -4.04 2.12 -16.09
C LEU A 162 -3.72 0.67 -15.71
N SER A 163 -4.54 -0.26 -16.14
CA SER A 163 -4.37 -1.71 -15.94
C SER A 163 -4.10 -2.11 -14.48
N VAL A 164 -4.88 -1.53 -13.54
CA VAL A 164 -4.86 -1.93 -12.12
C VAL A 164 -5.72 -3.18 -11.91
N ASN A 165 -6.96 -3.19 -12.46
CA ASN A 165 -7.86 -4.33 -12.49
C ASN A 165 -8.49 -4.45 -13.88
N PRO A 166 -7.69 -4.61 -14.95
CA PRO A 166 -8.20 -4.58 -16.31
C PRO A 166 -9.13 -5.75 -16.61
N ASP A 167 -10.17 -5.52 -17.42
CA ASP A 167 -10.91 -6.60 -18.03
C ASP A 167 -9.97 -7.36 -19.01
N LEU A 168 -9.88 -8.68 -18.87
CA LEU A 168 -8.98 -9.50 -19.69
C LEU A 168 -9.32 -9.45 -21.18
N SER A 169 -10.56 -9.14 -21.55
CA SER A 169 -10.95 -8.95 -22.93
C SER A 169 -10.29 -7.73 -23.60
N GLU A 170 -9.88 -6.73 -22.80
CA GLU A 170 -9.22 -5.50 -23.25
C GLU A 170 -7.72 -5.47 -22.94
N ALA A 171 -7.28 -6.30 -21.98
CA ALA A 171 -5.94 -6.26 -21.39
C ALA A 171 -4.79 -6.70 -22.33
N GLY A 172 -5.10 -7.24 -23.51
CA GLY A 172 -4.09 -7.84 -24.40
C GLY A 172 -3.60 -9.21 -23.93
N SER A 173 -2.49 -9.69 -24.49
CA SER A 173 -1.93 -10.99 -24.13
C SER A 173 -1.21 -10.96 -22.77
N GLU A 174 -0.92 -12.13 -22.20
CA GLU A 174 -0.12 -12.25 -20.97
C GLU A 174 1.32 -11.78 -21.14
N THR A 175 1.83 -11.81 -22.36
CA THR A 175 3.21 -11.40 -22.70
C THR A 175 3.30 -9.97 -23.21
N GLU A 176 2.19 -9.40 -23.68
CA GLU A 176 2.12 -8.00 -24.16
C GLU A 176 0.83 -7.33 -23.66
N PRO A 177 0.75 -7.02 -22.34
CA PRO A 177 -0.43 -6.38 -21.77
C PRO A 177 -0.60 -4.96 -22.29
N LYS A 178 -1.85 -4.49 -22.34
CA LYS A 178 -2.22 -3.15 -22.84
C LYS A 178 -2.63 -2.22 -21.72
N ALA A 179 -2.46 -0.92 -21.94
CA ALA A 179 -2.94 0.11 -21.03
C ALA A 179 -4.47 0.26 -21.12
N VAL A 180 -5.18 -0.26 -20.12
CA VAL A 180 -6.63 -0.19 -19.98
C VAL A 180 -6.98 0.81 -18.89
N PRO A 181 -7.78 1.86 -19.15
CA PRO A 181 -8.20 2.82 -18.13
C PRO A 181 -9.05 2.16 -17.05
N GLU A 182 -8.73 2.42 -15.79
CA GLU A 182 -9.47 1.90 -14.62
C GLU A 182 -10.84 2.59 -14.45
N SER A 183 -11.00 3.78 -15.00
CA SER A 183 -12.24 4.56 -14.89
C SER A 183 -12.39 5.59 -16.01
N LYS A 184 -13.57 6.20 -16.07
CA LYS A 184 -13.82 7.39 -16.89
C LYS A 184 -12.92 8.54 -16.45
N GLY A 185 -12.61 9.46 -17.37
CA GLY A 185 -11.89 10.70 -17.10
C GLY A 185 -10.36 10.60 -17.26
N ILE A 186 -9.86 9.46 -17.76
CA ILE A 186 -8.43 9.30 -18.08
C ILE A 186 -8.22 9.63 -19.57
N PRO A 187 -7.49 10.73 -19.91
CA PRO A 187 -7.21 11.08 -21.28
C PRO A 187 -6.34 10.03 -22.00
N ASP A 188 -6.57 9.88 -23.33
CA ASP A 188 -5.81 8.92 -24.16
C ASP A 188 -4.30 9.17 -24.17
N TYR A 189 -3.86 10.41 -23.94
CA TYR A 189 -2.46 10.75 -23.76
C TYR A 189 -1.74 9.81 -22.76
N PHE A 190 -2.37 9.52 -21.64
CA PHE A 190 -1.77 8.67 -20.61
C PHE A 190 -1.68 7.21 -21.06
N ARG A 191 -2.68 6.71 -21.80
CA ARG A 191 -2.64 5.35 -22.40
C ARG A 191 -1.46 5.19 -23.38
N GLN A 192 -1.15 6.24 -24.14
CA GLN A 192 -0.08 6.23 -25.14
C GLN A 192 1.31 6.38 -24.52
N ASN A 193 1.40 6.95 -23.32
CA ASN A 193 2.67 7.28 -22.67
C ASN A 193 2.98 6.42 -21.44
N THR A 194 2.12 5.43 -21.12
CA THR A 194 2.38 4.45 -20.06
C THR A 194 2.47 3.06 -20.68
N ILE A 195 3.62 2.42 -20.51
CA ILE A 195 3.87 1.06 -20.97
C ILE A 195 3.46 0.08 -19.86
N ILE A 196 2.66 -0.93 -20.21
CA ILE A 196 2.26 -1.98 -19.25
C ILE A 196 3.16 -3.20 -19.43
N LEU A 197 3.65 -3.73 -18.31
CA LEU A 197 4.57 -4.86 -18.26
C LEU A 197 3.91 -6.06 -17.58
N PRO A 198 4.24 -7.30 -18.00
CA PRO A 198 3.75 -8.51 -17.34
C PRO A 198 4.57 -8.82 -16.08
N PHE A 199 3.91 -8.88 -14.91
CA PHE A 199 4.57 -9.18 -13.64
C PHE A 199 4.98 -10.65 -13.54
N ASN A 200 6.16 -10.92 -12.96
CA ASN A 200 6.76 -12.25 -12.82
C ASN A 200 7.02 -13.00 -14.14
N ASN A 201 7.07 -12.29 -15.27
CA ASN A 201 7.47 -12.80 -16.57
C ASN A 201 8.68 -12.01 -17.08
N LEU A 202 9.89 -12.46 -16.74
CA LEU A 202 11.12 -11.73 -17.03
C LEU A 202 11.38 -11.59 -18.53
N GLU A 203 11.21 -12.67 -19.30
CA GLU A 203 11.49 -12.70 -20.74
C GLU A 203 10.61 -11.69 -21.50
N ALA A 204 9.30 -11.74 -21.28
CA ALA A 204 8.39 -10.82 -21.94
C ALA A 204 8.63 -9.36 -21.50
N THR A 205 8.91 -9.15 -20.21
CA THR A 205 9.25 -7.80 -19.69
C THR A 205 10.52 -7.27 -20.34
N GLU A 206 11.58 -8.07 -20.45
CA GLU A 206 12.82 -7.66 -21.11
C GLU A 206 12.61 -7.27 -22.58
N GLN A 207 11.82 -8.06 -23.32
CA GLN A 207 11.51 -7.76 -24.72
C GLN A 207 10.82 -6.39 -24.86
N ILE A 208 9.84 -6.08 -23.97
CA ILE A 208 9.14 -4.80 -23.99
C ILE A 208 10.09 -3.65 -23.60
N LEU A 209 10.90 -3.82 -22.55
CA LEU A 209 11.86 -2.79 -22.12
C LEU A 209 12.89 -2.46 -23.21
N ARG A 210 13.45 -3.47 -23.88
CA ARG A 210 14.39 -3.27 -25.00
C ARG A 210 13.75 -2.56 -26.18
N LYS A 211 12.48 -2.88 -26.50
CA LYS A 211 11.69 -2.22 -27.55
C LYS A 211 11.51 -0.72 -27.29
N HIS A 212 11.35 -0.31 -26.04
CA HIS A 212 11.00 1.04 -25.62
C HIS A 212 12.15 1.82 -24.93
N LYS A 213 13.38 1.27 -24.89
CA LYS A 213 14.51 1.79 -24.09
C LYS A 213 14.82 3.27 -24.31
N ASP A 214 14.64 3.76 -25.54
CA ASP A 214 15.02 5.13 -25.91
C ASP A 214 14.00 6.18 -25.43
N GLU A 215 12.79 5.76 -25.07
CA GLU A 215 11.70 6.64 -24.62
C GLU A 215 11.28 6.42 -23.15
N LEU A 216 11.77 5.34 -22.50
CA LEU A 216 11.43 5.02 -21.11
C LEU A 216 12.35 5.74 -20.12
N ALA A 217 11.76 6.56 -19.27
CA ALA A 217 12.43 7.19 -18.13
C ALA A 217 12.62 6.18 -16.97
N ALA A 218 11.58 5.45 -16.63
CA ALA A 218 11.57 4.56 -15.48
C ALA A 218 10.61 3.39 -15.63
N VAL A 219 10.91 2.34 -14.87
CA VAL A 219 9.98 1.28 -14.48
C VAL A 219 9.60 1.50 -13.02
N ILE A 220 8.31 1.58 -12.72
CA ILE A 220 7.79 1.58 -11.34
C ILE A 220 7.14 0.24 -11.03
N LEU A 221 7.47 -0.34 -9.88
CA LEU A 221 6.88 -1.60 -9.43
C LEU A 221 6.62 -1.65 -7.92
N GLU A 222 5.56 -2.35 -7.52
CA GLU A 222 5.39 -2.84 -6.15
C GLU A 222 6.21 -4.14 -6.02
N PRO A 223 7.24 -4.24 -5.15
CA PRO A 223 8.01 -5.50 -5.00
C PRO A 223 7.14 -6.68 -4.55
N VAL A 224 5.98 -6.38 -3.95
CA VAL A 224 4.91 -7.33 -3.64
C VAL A 224 3.62 -6.75 -4.21
N GLN A 225 3.18 -7.26 -5.36
CA GLN A 225 2.00 -6.78 -6.08
C GLN A 225 0.77 -6.76 -5.18
N ALA A 226 0.04 -5.65 -5.16
CA ALA A 226 -1.13 -5.42 -4.32
C ALA A 226 -0.85 -5.65 -2.80
N GLY A 227 0.42 -5.78 -2.40
CA GLY A 227 0.87 -6.06 -1.04
C GLY A 227 0.81 -7.54 -0.65
N PHE A 228 0.48 -8.47 -1.57
CA PHE A 228 0.39 -9.89 -1.23
C PHE A 228 0.95 -10.87 -2.28
N ILE A 229 1.21 -10.48 -3.52
CA ILE A 229 1.86 -11.36 -4.51
C ILE A 229 3.33 -10.97 -4.59
N PRO A 230 4.26 -11.75 -4.01
CA PRO A 230 5.68 -11.43 -4.06
C PRO A 230 6.24 -11.49 -5.47
N ALA A 231 7.18 -10.62 -5.81
CA ALA A 231 8.01 -10.80 -6.98
C ALA A 231 8.84 -12.09 -6.82
N ASN A 232 8.99 -12.85 -7.90
CA ASN A 232 9.93 -13.96 -7.91
C ASN A 232 11.35 -13.42 -7.77
N PRO A 233 12.23 -14.02 -6.96
CA PRO A 233 13.61 -13.54 -6.76
C PRO A 233 14.40 -13.36 -8.07
N GLU A 234 14.27 -14.31 -8.99
CA GLU A 234 14.92 -14.24 -10.32
C GLU A 234 14.36 -13.08 -11.16
N PHE A 235 13.03 -12.87 -11.10
CA PHE A 235 12.36 -11.78 -11.80
C PHE A 235 12.86 -10.42 -11.33
N ILE A 236 12.81 -10.14 -10.03
CA ILE A 236 13.16 -8.80 -9.50
C ILE A 236 14.65 -8.50 -9.68
N LYS A 237 15.52 -9.52 -9.56
CA LYS A 237 16.95 -9.40 -9.85
C LYS A 237 17.18 -9.12 -11.33
N GLY A 238 16.49 -9.85 -12.21
CA GLY A 238 16.55 -9.63 -13.65
C GLY A 238 16.09 -8.23 -14.05
N ILE A 239 14.98 -7.73 -13.49
CA ILE A 239 14.50 -6.35 -13.73
C ILE A 239 15.57 -5.33 -13.34
N ARG A 240 16.22 -5.48 -12.18
CA ARG A 240 17.31 -4.58 -11.78
C ARG A 240 18.45 -4.58 -12.76
N THR A 241 18.89 -5.75 -13.20
CA THR A 241 19.98 -5.92 -14.16
C THR A 241 19.65 -5.26 -15.50
N ILE A 242 18.46 -5.56 -16.05
CA ILE A 242 18.02 -5.04 -17.36
C ILE A 242 17.84 -3.52 -17.31
N THR A 243 17.24 -2.98 -16.26
CA THR A 243 17.05 -1.52 -16.13
C THR A 243 18.37 -0.79 -16.03
N GLN A 244 19.37 -1.32 -15.32
CA GLN A 244 20.73 -0.77 -15.29
C GLN A 244 21.40 -0.82 -16.67
N GLU A 245 21.35 -1.95 -17.37
CA GLU A 245 21.93 -2.10 -18.70
C GLU A 245 21.34 -1.11 -19.70
N LEU A 246 20.02 -0.88 -19.64
CA LEU A 246 19.30 -0.03 -20.59
C LEU A 246 19.28 1.48 -20.20
N GLY A 247 19.82 1.84 -19.04
CA GLY A 247 19.75 3.22 -18.52
C GLY A 247 18.32 3.68 -18.22
N ILE A 248 17.46 2.76 -17.80
CA ILE A 248 16.09 3.02 -17.35
C ILE A 248 16.11 3.03 -15.82
N LEU A 249 15.53 4.04 -15.18
CA LEU A 249 15.51 4.09 -13.72
C LEU A 249 14.51 3.07 -13.15
N LEU A 250 14.87 2.46 -12.03
CA LEU A 250 14.01 1.54 -11.28
C LEU A 250 13.44 2.27 -10.06
N ILE A 251 12.11 2.35 -9.98
CA ILE A 251 11.38 2.93 -8.86
C ILE A 251 10.68 1.81 -8.09
N PHE A 252 11.01 1.64 -6.80
CA PHE A 252 10.22 0.77 -5.92
C PHE A 252 9.12 1.58 -5.24
N ASP A 253 7.89 1.16 -5.47
CA ASP A 253 6.75 1.59 -4.67
C ASP A 253 6.70 0.75 -3.39
N GLU A 254 7.31 1.27 -2.35
CA GLU A 254 7.32 0.70 -1.00
C GLU A 254 6.24 1.33 -0.10
N VAL A 255 5.24 2.00 -0.67
CA VAL A 255 4.13 2.59 0.10
C VAL A 255 3.38 1.55 0.92
N LYS A 256 3.28 0.30 0.42
CA LYS A 256 2.69 -0.82 1.19
C LYS A 256 3.73 -1.70 1.88
N THR A 257 4.87 -1.92 1.23
CA THR A 257 5.88 -2.90 1.64
C THR A 257 6.88 -2.35 2.63
N GLY A 258 7.11 -1.03 2.61
CA GLY A 258 7.97 -0.35 3.57
C GLY A 258 7.55 -0.63 5.01
N PHE A 259 8.49 -1.04 5.86
CA PHE A 259 8.31 -1.45 7.27
C PHE A 259 7.41 -2.68 7.49
N ARG A 260 6.78 -3.23 6.46
CA ARG A 260 5.92 -4.41 6.61
C ARG A 260 6.58 -5.72 6.21
N MET A 261 7.56 -5.65 5.31
CA MET A 261 8.36 -6.82 4.89
C MET A 261 9.60 -6.96 5.78
N SER A 262 10.23 -5.86 6.09
CA SER A 262 11.35 -5.69 7.04
C SER A 262 11.48 -4.22 7.38
N MET A 263 12.36 -3.86 8.32
CA MET A 263 12.67 -2.43 8.61
C MET A 263 13.20 -1.69 7.37
N GLY A 264 14.00 -2.35 6.54
CA GLY A 264 14.52 -1.79 5.28
C GLY A 264 13.61 -2.01 4.07
N GLY A 265 12.32 -2.35 4.27
CA GLY A 265 11.37 -2.61 3.19
C GLY A 265 11.62 -3.93 2.45
N ALA A 266 10.95 -4.09 1.31
CA ALA A 266 11.13 -5.24 0.43
C ALA A 266 12.51 -5.23 -0.25
N GLN A 267 13.08 -4.04 -0.53
CA GLN A 267 14.42 -3.92 -1.11
C GLN A 267 15.49 -4.60 -0.26
N LYS A 268 15.39 -4.55 1.07
CA LYS A 268 16.29 -5.29 1.95
C LYS A 268 16.04 -6.80 1.91
N VAL A 269 14.79 -7.23 1.80
CA VAL A 269 14.44 -8.67 1.72
C VAL A 269 14.97 -9.30 0.43
N TYR A 270 14.86 -8.58 -0.70
CA TYR A 270 15.33 -9.05 -2.00
C TYR A 270 16.81 -8.77 -2.27
N ASP A 271 17.47 -7.98 -1.44
CA ASP A 271 18.84 -7.47 -1.67
C ASP A 271 18.94 -6.72 -3.02
N ILE A 272 17.96 -5.87 -3.30
CA ILE A 272 17.87 -5.06 -4.52
C ILE A 272 17.76 -3.59 -4.14
N VAL A 273 18.67 -2.77 -4.66
CA VAL A 273 18.67 -1.32 -4.46
C VAL A 273 18.08 -0.65 -5.69
N PRO A 274 16.90 -0.02 -5.61
CA PRO A 274 16.31 0.77 -6.69
C PRO A 274 17.00 2.13 -6.82
N ASP A 275 16.70 2.86 -7.89
CA ASP A 275 17.20 4.23 -8.08
C ASP A 275 16.39 5.25 -7.27
N LEU A 276 15.08 5.01 -7.14
CA LEU A 276 14.15 5.80 -6.31
C LEU A 276 13.21 4.87 -5.54
N THR A 277 12.78 5.32 -4.37
CA THR A 277 11.83 4.62 -3.49
C THR A 277 10.72 5.57 -3.07
N ALA A 278 9.46 5.16 -3.26
CA ALA A 278 8.30 5.86 -2.74
C ALA A 278 7.83 5.20 -1.44
N LEU A 279 7.61 5.98 -0.39
CA LEU A 279 7.17 5.56 0.94
C LEU A 279 5.85 6.24 1.33
N GLY A 280 5.13 5.65 2.29
CA GLY A 280 3.89 6.18 2.85
C GLY A 280 3.34 5.30 3.97
N LYS A 281 2.05 5.37 4.22
CA LYS A 281 1.32 4.52 5.19
C LYS A 281 2.01 4.41 6.56
N VAL A 282 2.72 3.29 6.84
CA VAL A 282 3.41 3.03 8.11
C VAL A 282 4.34 4.17 8.51
N LEU A 283 4.99 4.81 7.53
CA LEU A 283 5.88 5.97 7.73
C LEU A 283 5.22 7.09 8.55
N GLY A 284 3.91 7.25 8.47
CA GLY A 284 3.19 8.32 9.18
C GLY A 284 2.62 7.92 10.54
N GLY A 285 2.78 6.67 10.97
CA GLY A 285 2.21 6.22 12.25
C GLY A 285 0.69 6.37 12.37
N GLY A 286 -0.04 6.36 11.24
CA GLY A 286 -1.48 6.60 11.15
C GLY A 286 -1.87 7.98 10.64
N PHE A 287 -0.91 8.88 10.44
CA PHE A 287 -1.11 10.22 9.86
C PHE A 287 -0.76 10.25 8.36
N PRO A 288 -1.33 11.20 7.59
CA PRO A 288 -1.08 11.33 6.16
C PRO A 288 0.37 11.76 5.90
N VAL A 289 1.10 10.96 5.11
CA VAL A 289 2.49 11.21 4.73
C VAL A 289 2.85 10.42 3.49
N GLY A 290 3.80 10.95 2.73
CA GLY A 290 4.60 10.25 1.75
C GLY A 290 6.04 10.76 1.79
N ALA A 291 6.94 10.00 1.20
CA ALA A 291 8.31 10.44 0.96
C ALA A 291 8.85 9.78 -0.29
N VAL A 292 9.70 10.50 -1.00
CA VAL A 292 10.57 9.96 -2.05
C VAL A 292 11.98 10.01 -1.54
N GLY A 293 12.65 8.88 -1.58
CA GLY A 293 14.09 8.79 -1.35
C GLY A 293 14.78 8.10 -2.52
N GLY A 294 16.09 8.29 -2.65
CA GLY A 294 16.85 7.65 -3.71
C GLY A 294 18.26 8.16 -3.83
N ARG A 295 18.88 7.81 -4.96
CA ARG A 295 20.25 8.20 -5.30
C ARG A 295 20.41 9.71 -5.29
N LYS A 296 21.50 10.18 -4.69
CA LYS A 296 21.78 11.61 -4.49
C LYS A 296 21.70 12.41 -5.78
N GLU A 297 22.32 11.95 -6.85
CA GLU A 297 22.35 12.67 -8.13
C GLU A 297 20.96 12.85 -8.75
N ILE A 298 20.03 11.92 -8.54
CA ILE A 298 18.65 12.05 -9.00
C ILE A 298 17.88 13.03 -8.10
N MET A 299 18.04 12.91 -6.79
CA MET A 299 17.34 13.76 -5.83
C MET A 299 17.77 15.25 -5.94
N MET A 300 19.03 15.51 -6.28
CA MET A 300 19.59 16.86 -6.46
C MET A 300 18.96 17.67 -7.59
N ILE A 301 18.27 17.06 -8.55
CA ILE A 301 17.54 17.82 -9.59
C ILE A 301 16.44 18.73 -9.02
N SER A 302 16.02 18.49 -7.79
CA SER A 302 15.04 19.30 -7.07
C SER A 302 15.67 20.29 -6.08
N ALA A 303 16.99 20.41 -6.05
CA ALA A 303 17.70 21.26 -5.06
C ALA A 303 17.72 22.74 -5.50
N PRO A 304 17.27 23.67 -4.68
CA PRO A 304 17.35 25.11 -4.95
C PRO A 304 18.73 25.66 -4.57
N GLU A 305 19.81 25.14 -5.20
CA GLU A 305 21.20 25.54 -4.93
C GLU A 305 21.69 26.61 -5.92
N ASP A 306 22.76 27.31 -5.55
CA ASP A 306 23.49 28.28 -6.41
C ASP A 306 22.62 29.37 -7.04
N GLY A 307 21.69 29.95 -6.25
CA GLY A 307 20.80 31.01 -6.75
C GLY A 307 19.69 30.51 -7.67
N LYS A 308 19.45 29.20 -7.73
CA LYS A 308 18.32 28.57 -8.46
C LYS A 308 17.05 28.57 -7.62
N ASP A 309 16.71 29.68 -7.00
CA ASP A 309 15.41 29.83 -6.36
C ASP A 309 14.32 29.98 -7.42
N ILE A 310 13.43 29.02 -7.49
CA ILE A 310 12.33 28.93 -8.47
C ILE A 310 11.40 30.15 -8.44
N LEU A 311 11.29 30.81 -7.26
CA LEU A 311 10.38 31.93 -7.07
C LEU A 311 11.03 33.27 -7.47
N THR A 312 12.34 33.39 -7.35
CA THR A 312 13.06 34.66 -7.53
C THR A 312 13.97 34.69 -8.75
N THR A 313 14.44 33.54 -9.26
CA THR A 313 15.26 33.46 -10.44
C THR A 313 14.43 33.06 -11.66
N GLY A 314 14.25 34.00 -12.60
CA GLY A 314 13.70 33.68 -13.90
C GLY A 314 14.53 32.61 -14.64
N SER A 315 13.89 31.86 -15.53
CA SER A 315 14.58 30.88 -16.36
C SER A 315 15.71 31.53 -17.16
N LYS A 316 16.94 31.08 -17.00
CA LYS A 316 18.00 31.40 -17.98
C LYS A 316 17.69 30.64 -19.26
N ASN A 317 17.59 31.35 -20.36
CA ASN A 317 17.33 30.81 -21.72
C ASN A 317 15.98 30.04 -21.88
N GLY A 318 14.94 30.38 -21.09
CA GLY A 318 13.60 29.77 -21.22
C GLY A 318 13.46 28.35 -20.67
N LYS A 319 14.51 27.72 -20.13
CA LYS A 319 14.48 26.44 -19.48
C LYS A 319 14.56 26.59 -17.96
N LYS A 320 13.67 25.92 -17.23
CA LYS A 320 13.75 25.81 -15.78
C LYS A 320 14.69 24.63 -15.45
N GLU A 321 15.80 24.92 -14.78
CA GLU A 321 16.83 23.93 -14.48
C GLU A 321 16.51 23.05 -13.27
N VAL A 322 15.60 23.49 -12.37
CA VAL A 322 15.25 22.80 -11.14
C VAL A 322 13.84 22.22 -11.22
N LEU A 323 13.68 20.98 -10.82
CA LEU A 323 12.37 20.36 -10.69
C LEU A 323 11.61 21.01 -9.52
N PHE A 324 10.47 21.63 -9.83
CA PHE A 324 9.63 22.26 -8.82
C PHE A 324 8.91 21.20 -7.95
N HIS A 325 9.12 21.30 -6.64
CA HIS A 325 8.40 20.52 -5.65
C HIS A 325 7.95 21.44 -4.50
N SER A 326 6.65 21.44 -4.21
CA SER A 326 6.04 22.24 -3.16
C SER A 326 4.82 21.53 -2.58
N GLY A 327 4.53 21.79 -1.32
CA GLY A 327 3.34 21.31 -0.62
C GLY A 327 3.32 21.91 0.79
N THR A 328 2.26 22.64 1.14
CA THR A 328 2.14 23.35 2.41
C THR A 328 2.37 22.45 3.65
N TYR A 329 1.96 21.19 3.55
CA TYR A 329 2.03 20.24 4.67
C TYR A 329 3.18 19.22 4.53
N ASN A 330 4.05 19.37 3.54
CA ASN A 330 5.19 18.47 3.37
C ASN A 330 6.11 18.55 4.59
N GLY A 331 6.43 17.39 5.17
CA GLY A 331 7.28 17.33 6.37
C GLY A 331 6.58 17.85 7.64
N HIS A 332 5.25 17.70 7.76
CA HIS A 332 4.48 18.17 8.91
C HIS A 332 5.05 17.65 10.23
N PRO A 333 5.42 18.52 11.20
CA PRO A 333 6.17 18.11 12.40
C PRO A 333 5.45 17.05 13.23
N THR A 334 4.14 17.18 13.42
CA THR A 334 3.33 16.20 14.15
C THR A 334 3.35 14.83 13.49
N VAL A 335 3.28 14.79 12.14
CA VAL A 335 3.32 13.57 11.37
C VAL A 335 4.68 12.90 11.43
N LEU A 336 5.76 13.68 11.33
CA LEU A 336 7.12 13.14 11.45
C LEU A 336 7.43 12.65 12.88
N ALA A 337 6.90 13.31 13.92
CA ALA A 337 6.98 12.81 15.29
C ALA A 337 6.27 11.46 15.46
N ALA A 338 5.06 11.30 14.90
CA ALA A 338 4.33 10.04 14.90
C ALA A 338 5.10 8.93 14.14
N GLY A 339 5.66 9.26 12.99
CA GLY A 339 6.45 8.33 12.17
C GLY A 339 7.73 7.87 12.89
N LEU A 340 8.50 8.79 13.46
CA LEU A 340 9.70 8.45 14.23
C LEU A 340 9.37 7.54 15.41
N ALA A 341 8.34 7.88 16.21
CA ALA A 341 7.91 7.03 17.31
C ALA A 341 7.45 5.64 16.84
N THR A 342 6.86 5.55 15.65
CA THR A 342 6.48 4.25 15.03
C THR A 342 7.71 3.43 14.68
N ILE A 343 8.71 4.04 14.04
CA ILE A 343 9.97 3.39 13.67
C ILE A 343 10.69 2.90 14.93
N GLU A 344 10.81 3.74 15.96
CA GLU A 344 11.45 3.39 17.24
C GLU A 344 10.81 2.16 17.89
N VAL A 345 9.48 2.02 17.86
CA VAL A 345 8.80 0.81 18.37
C VAL A 345 9.13 -0.42 17.52
N LEU A 346 9.20 -0.27 16.21
CA LEU A 346 9.52 -1.39 15.31
C LEU A 346 10.99 -1.82 15.40
N GLU A 347 11.89 -0.91 15.78
CA GLU A 347 13.32 -1.21 16.01
C GLU A 347 13.58 -1.98 17.31
N GLU A 348 12.61 -2.10 18.22
CA GLU A 348 12.77 -2.91 19.42
C GLU A 348 13.10 -4.36 19.07
N GLU A 349 14.04 -4.93 19.83
CA GLU A 349 14.57 -6.27 19.59
C GLU A 349 13.48 -7.34 19.42
N GLY A 350 13.51 -8.04 18.30
CA GLY A 350 12.57 -9.11 17.95
C GLY A 350 11.15 -8.65 17.61
N GLN A 351 10.85 -7.34 17.57
CA GLN A 351 9.49 -6.85 17.31
C GLN A 351 8.99 -7.25 15.91
N MET A 352 9.81 -7.04 14.88
CA MET A 352 9.48 -7.45 13.52
C MET A 352 9.40 -8.97 13.37
N ASP A 353 10.29 -9.71 14.02
CA ASP A 353 10.31 -11.17 13.96
C ASP A 353 9.05 -11.76 14.62
N ARG A 354 8.63 -11.22 15.77
CA ARG A 354 7.36 -11.60 16.40
C ARG A 354 6.15 -11.35 15.51
N LEU A 355 6.10 -10.18 14.87
CA LEU A 355 5.01 -9.81 13.94
C LEU A 355 4.96 -10.77 12.75
N ILE A 356 6.10 -11.04 12.12
CA ILE A 356 6.18 -11.93 10.95
C ILE A 356 5.84 -13.38 11.36
N SER A 357 6.34 -13.84 12.50
CA SER A 357 6.04 -15.18 13.04
C SER A 357 4.55 -15.35 13.36
N ALA A 358 3.91 -14.35 13.98
CA ALA A 358 2.48 -14.35 14.24
C ALA A 358 1.67 -14.38 12.94
N THR A 359 2.14 -13.67 11.89
CA THR A 359 1.52 -13.70 10.56
C THR A 359 1.59 -15.11 9.94
N HIS A 360 2.75 -15.75 10.01
CA HIS A 360 2.91 -17.13 9.52
C HIS A 360 2.05 -18.11 10.30
N MET A 361 1.95 -17.97 11.62
CA MET A 361 1.10 -18.82 12.46
C MET A 361 -0.37 -18.72 12.03
N LEU A 362 -0.90 -17.50 11.84
CA LEU A 362 -2.28 -17.31 11.36
C LEU A 362 -2.49 -17.95 9.99
N ARG A 363 -1.60 -17.71 9.05
CA ARG A 363 -1.67 -18.29 7.69
C ARG A 363 -1.73 -19.82 7.72
N ASN A 364 -0.81 -20.46 8.43
CA ASN A 364 -0.75 -21.92 8.54
C ASN A 364 -2.02 -22.51 9.17
N GLN A 365 -2.54 -21.88 10.24
CA GLN A 365 -3.76 -22.34 10.89
C GLN A 365 -4.99 -22.19 9.97
N LEU A 366 -5.08 -21.09 9.20
CA LEU A 366 -6.15 -20.91 8.22
C LEU A 366 -6.08 -21.99 7.13
N GLU A 367 -4.91 -22.26 6.56
CA GLU A 367 -4.73 -23.31 5.53
C GLU A 367 -5.15 -24.68 6.05
N MET A 368 -4.77 -25.01 7.29
CA MET A 368 -5.20 -26.27 7.93
C MET A 368 -6.73 -26.36 8.09
N VAL A 369 -7.38 -25.27 8.52
CA VAL A 369 -8.83 -25.25 8.70
C VAL A 369 -9.56 -25.38 7.36
N TYR A 370 -9.14 -24.66 6.34
CA TYR A 370 -9.76 -24.76 5.01
C TYR A 370 -9.59 -26.17 4.41
N ALA A 371 -8.39 -26.75 4.53
CA ALA A 371 -8.13 -28.13 4.08
C ALA A 371 -9.03 -29.15 4.83
N LYS A 372 -9.21 -29.00 6.17
CA LYS A 372 -10.10 -29.83 6.98
C LYS A 372 -11.54 -29.87 6.46
N TYR A 373 -12.03 -28.74 5.93
CA TYR A 373 -13.37 -28.62 5.36
C TYR A 373 -13.43 -28.82 3.83
N GLY A 374 -12.34 -29.24 3.20
CA GLY A 374 -12.27 -29.59 1.79
C GLY A 374 -12.36 -28.39 0.84
N PHE A 375 -11.94 -27.22 1.29
CA PHE A 375 -11.80 -26.04 0.43
C PHE A 375 -10.40 -25.95 -0.15
N ASP A 376 -10.31 -25.78 -1.46
CA ASP A 376 -9.07 -25.50 -2.15
C ASP A 376 -8.67 -24.05 -1.88
N MET A 377 -7.72 -23.84 -1.00
CA MET A 377 -7.31 -22.51 -0.55
C MET A 377 -5.79 -22.47 -0.29
N GLN A 378 -5.19 -21.36 -0.61
CA GLN A 378 -3.84 -21.00 -0.22
C GLN A 378 -3.79 -19.57 0.34
N THR A 379 -2.85 -19.30 1.21
CA THR A 379 -2.50 -17.94 1.60
C THR A 379 -1.31 -17.46 0.80
N VAL A 380 -1.43 -16.29 0.17
CA VAL A 380 -0.36 -15.67 -0.60
C VAL A 380 0.07 -14.39 0.10
N GLY A 381 1.35 -14.21 0.39
CA GLY A 381 1.81 -13.04 1.12
C GLY A 381 3.29 -13.05 1.48
N MET A 382 3.77 -11.91 1.98
CA MET A 382 5.12 -11.70 2.48
C MET A 382 5.09 -10.79 3.71
N GLY A 383 6.01 -11.00 4.65
CA GLY A 383 6.12 -10.20 5.86
C GLY A 383 4.83 -10.24 6.69
N SER A 384 4.24 -9.07 6.96
CA SER A 384 3.04 -8.93 7.79
C SER A 384 1.73 -8.72 7.01
N ILE A 385 1.73 -9.01 5.70
CA ILE A 385 0.55 -8.92 4.83
C ILE A 385 0.37 -10.21 4.04
N PHE A 386 -0.88 -10.68 3.94
CA PHE A 386 -1.24 -11.81 3.09
C PHE A 386 -2.69 -11.70 2.58
N ASN A 387 -3.03 -12.48 1.58
CA ASN A 387 -4.41 -12.66 1.12
C ASN A 387 -4.78 -14.15 1.09
N ILE A 388 -6.07 -14.43 1.20
CA ILE A 388 -6.66 -15.76 1.07
C ILE A 388 -7.15 -15.92 -0.36
N MET A 389 -6.64 -16.93 -1.06
CA MET A 389 -7.00 -17.24 -2.44
C MET A 389 -7.65 -18.61 -2.50
N LEU A 390 -8.94 -18.65 -2.93
CA LEU A 390 -9.70 -19.91 -3.04
C LEU A 390 -9.39 -20.58 -4.38
N THR A 391 -8.22 -21.15 -4.47
CA THR A 391 -7.71 -21.94 -5.60
C THR A 391 -6.48 -22.72 -5.18
N LYS A 392 -6.18 -23.83 -5.89
CA LYS A 392 -4.89 -24.55 -5.81
C LYS A 392 -3.88 -24.06 -6.84
N GLU A 393 -4.35 -23.34 -7.87
CA GLU A 393 -3.48 -22.85 -8.92
C GLU A 393 -2.50 -21.81 -8.35
N PRO A 394 -1.23 -21.85 -8.75
CA PRO A 394 -0.25 -20.87 -8.30
C PRO A 394 -0.68 -19.44 -8.61
N ILE A 395 -0.50 -18.52 -7.68
CA ILE A 395 -0.79 -17.09 -7.86
C ILE A 395 0.55 -16.36 -8.03
N GLN A 396 0.84 -15.96 -9.25
CA GLN A 396 2.08 -15.30 -9.64
C GLN A 396 1.87 -13.83 -10.06
N ASN A 397 0.65 -13.48 -10.50
CA ASN A 397 0.31 -12.15 -11.01
C ASN A 397 -1.20 -11.87 -10.87
N TYR A 398 -1.62 -10.69 -11.35
CA TYR A 398 -3.02 -10.27 -11.34
C TYR A 398 -3.95 -11.28 -12.06
N ARG A 399 -3.55 -11.80 -13.24
CA ARG A 399 -4.41 -12.70 -14.03
C ARG A 399 -4.71 -14.01 -13.32
N ASP A 400 -3.79 -14.48 -12.49
CA ASP A 400 -4.02 -15.68 -11.68
C ASP A 400 -5.05 -15.41 -10.57
N THR A 401 -5.10 -14.20 -10.03
CA THR A 401 -6.09 -13.87 -8.98
C THR A 401 -7.53 -13.96 -9.48
N ILE A 402 -7.76 -13.70 -10.76
CA ILE A 402 -9.10 -13.75 -11.36
C ILE A 402 -9.61 -15.20 -11.45
N LYS A 403 -8.72 -16.19 -11.51
CA LYS A 403 -9.06 -17.62 -11.54
C LYS A 403 -9.55 -18.14 -10.18
N ALA A 404 -9.28 -17.42 -9.09
CA ALA A 404 -9.74 -17.80 -7.76
C ALA A 404 -11.24 -17.55 -7.57
N ASN A 405 -11.88 -18.33 -6.69
CA ASN A 405 -13.31 -18.22 -6.43
C ASN A 405 -13.65 -17.01 -5.55
N ALA A 406 -13.70 -15.82 -6.17
CA ALA A 406 -14.03 -14.57 -5.49
C ALA A 406 -15.45 -14.54 -4.91
N LYS A 407 -16.41 -15.27 -5.50
CA LYS A 407 -17.81 -15.31 -5.02
C LYS A 407 -17.89 -15.98 -3.64
N ILE A 408 -17.31 -17.17 -3.49
CA ILE A 408 -17.28 -17.87 -2.20
C ILE A 408 -16.43 -17.08 -1.19
N ARG A 409 -15.31 -16.47 -1.63
CA ARG A 409 -14.49 -15.64 -0.76
C ARG A 409 -15.29 -14.45 -0.20
N LYS A 410 -16.04 -13.74 -1.05
CA LYS A 410 -16.91 -12.62 -0.61
C LYS A 410 -17.93 -13.08 0.43
N GLU A 411 -18.56 -14.24 0.21
CA GLU A 411 -19.53 -14.82 1.16
C GLU A 411 -18.88 -15.15 2.51
N ILE A 412 -17.69 -15.76 2.49
CA ILE A 412 -16.91 -16.04 3.70
C ILE A 412 -16.63 -14.74 4.46
N ASP A 413 -16.09 -13.74 3.78
CA ASP A 413 -15.72 -12.45 4.41
C ASP A 413 -16.94 -11.75 5.02
N GLN A 414 -18.10 -11.78 4.35
CA GLN A 414 -19.35 -11.23 4.88
C GLN A 414 -19.84 -11.97 6.14
N LYS A 415 -19.68 -13.29 6.19
CA LYS A 415 -19.99 -14.09 7.38
C LYS A 415 -18.99 -13.84 8.53
N LEU A 416 -17.71 -13.64 8.20
CA LEU A 416 -16.68 -13.30 9.18
C LEU A 416 -16.92 -11.92 9.84
N LEU A 417 -17.41 -10.94 9.10
CA LEU A 417 -17.82 -9.65 9.68
C LEU A 417 -18.86 -9.87 10.79
N ARG A 418 -19.82 -10.78 10.62
CA ARG A 418 -20.83 -11.13 11.63
C ARG A 418 -20.24 -11.74 12.90
N LEU A 419 -19.06 -12.35 12.78
CA LEU A 419 -18.33 -12.96 13.88
C LEU A 419 -17.25 -12.03 14.47
N GLY A 420 -17.27 -10.75 14.09
CA GLY A 420 -16.34 -9.76 14.60
C GLY A 420 -14.94 -9.83 14.00
N ILE A 421 -14.80 -10.30 12.76
CA ILE A 421 -13.52 -10.27 12.02
C ILE A 421 -13.64 -9.27 10.87
N TYR A 422 -12.88 -8.17 10.95
CA TYR A 422 -12.97 -7.08 9.97
C TYR A 422 -11.82 -7.11 8.96
N THR A 423 -12.15 -7.49 7.73
CA THR A 423 -11.19 -7.51 6.62
C THR A 423 -11.70 -6.74 5.40
N LYS A 424 -12.79 -6.03 5.44
CA LYS A 424 -13.51 -5.57 4.24
C LYS A 424 -13.54 -6.68 3.16
N PRO A 425 -14.70 -7.15 2.68
CA PRO A 425 -14.80 -8.30 1.75
C PRO A 425 -13.81 -8.22 0.58
N LEU A 426 -13.17 -9.34 0.27
CA LEU A 426 -12.14 -9.53 -0.77
C LEU A 426 -10.81 -8.80 -0.51
N ASN A 427 -10.63 -8.16 0.62
CA ASN A 427 -9.36 -7.49 0.92
C ASN A 427 -8.34 -8.46 1.55
N ARG A 428 -7.07 -8.04 1.52
CA ARG A 428 -5.96 -8.73 2.18
C ARG A 428 -5.98 -8.50 3.69
N TYR A 429 -5.34 -9.40 4.40
CA TYR A 429 -5.07 -9.31 5.84
C TYR A 429 -3.78 -8.54 6.06
N SER A 430 -3.81 -7.58 6.96
CA SER A 430 -2.62 -6.91 7.49
C SER A 430 -2.52 -7.23 8.99
N MET A 431 -1.37 -7.70 9.43
CA MET A 431 -1.10 -7.94 10.86
C MET A 431 -0.49 -6.70 11.49
N SER A 432 -0.67 -6.54 12.79
CA SER A 432 -0.02 -5.52 13.60
C SER A 432 0.68 -6.15 14.82
N VAL A 433 1.60 -5.41 15.40
CA VAL A 433 2.37 -5.86 16.58
C VAL A 433 1.49 -6.11 17.82
N VAL A 434 0.25 -5.63 17.80
CA VAL A 434 -0.72 -5.77 18.92
C VAL A 434 -1.75 -6.87 18.73
N HIS A 435 -1.71 -7.60 17.60
CA HIS A 435 -2.53 -8.82 17.47
C HIS A 435 -2.01 -9.90 18.42
N THR A 436 -2.88 -10.39 19.29
CA THR A 436 -2.55 -11.38 20.30
C THR A 436 -2.78 -12.81 19.80
N GLY A 437 -2.26 -13.80 20.52
CA GLY A 437 -2.59 -15.21 20.27
C GLY A 437 -4.09 -15.49 20.41
N GLU A 438 -4.80 -14.77 21.28
CA GLU A 438 -6.26 -14.86 21.42
C GLU A 438 -6.99 -14.31 20.18
N ASP A 439 -6.53 -13.18 19.61
CA ASP A 439 -7.07 -12.65 18.34
C ASP A 439 -6.92 -13.66 17.21
N ILE A 440 -5.76 -14.30 17.12
CA ILE A 440 -5.49 -15.34 16.13
C ILE A 440 -6.42 -16.53 16.33
N ALA A 441 -6.53 -17.05 17.55
CA ALA A 441 -7.37 -18.19 17.85
C ALA A 441 -8.85 -17.91 17.54
N ARG A 442 -9.37 -16.75 17.95
CA ARG A 442 -10.74 -16.30 17.66
C ARG A 442 -10.97 -16.16 16.15
N THR A 443 -9.98 -15.68 15.40
CA THR A 443 -10.07 -15.57 13.95
C THR A 443 -10.17 -16.94 13.29
N VAL A 444 -9.32 -17.87 13.69
CA VAL A 444 -9.33 -19.25 13.17
C VAL A 444 -10.66 -19.96 13.49
N GLU A 445 -11.19 -19.80 14.71
CA GLU A 445 -12.49 -20.34 15.11
C GLU A 445 -13.65 -19.74 14.29
N ALA A 446 -13.60 -18.43 14.02
CA ALA A 446 -14.59 -17.76 13.17
C ALA A 446 -14.58 -18.33 11.74
N HIS A 447 -13.41 -18.50 11.14
CA HIS A 447 -13.28 -19.17 9.83
C HIS A 447 -13.83 -20.60 9.87
N GLU A 448 -13.46 -21.40 10.89
CA GLU A 448 -13.97 -22.76 11.04
C GLU A 448 -15.49 -22.78 11.12
N THR A 449 -16.09 -21.87 11.86
CA THR A 449 -17.55 -21.75 12.01
C THR A 449 -18.23 -21.44 10.67
N VAL A 450 -17.68 -20.50 9.91
CA VAL A 450 -18.20 -20.15 8.57
C VAL A 450 -18.09 -21.32 7.60
N LEU A 451 -16.96 -22.02 7.57
CA LEU A 451 -16.74 -23.14 6.65
C LEU A 451 -17.66 -24.34 6.95
N LYS A 452 -17.97 -24.60 8.24
CA LYS A 452 -18.97 -25.59 8.64
C LYS A 452 -20.36 -25.26 8.09
N GLN A 453 -20.74 -23.99 8.04
CA GLN A 453 -22.04 -23.55 7.50
C GLN A 453 -22.11 -23.67 5.99
N LEU A 454 -21.03 -23.36 5.29
CA LEU A 454 -20.97 -23.42 3.82
C LEU A 454 -20.92 -24.84 3.25
N ARG A 455 -20.55 -25.82 4.06
CA ARG A 455 -20.51 -27.25 3.65
C ARG A 455 -21.87 -27.96 3.81
N ARG A 456 -22.86 -27.35 4.47
CA ARG A 456 -24.22 -27.85 4.62
C ARG A 456 -25.10 -27.43 3.47
#